data_0af93a5ca742eaf87092f9e3336270af
#
_entry.id   0af93a5ca742eaf87092f9e3336270af
#
_cell.length_a   1.000
_cell.length_b   1.000
_cell.length_c   1.000
_cell.angle_alpha   90.00
_cell.angle_beta   90.00
_cell.angle_gamma   90.00
#
_symmetry.space_group_name_H-M   'P 1'
#
loop_
_entity.id
_entity.type
_entity.pdbx_description
1 polymer ?
#
loop_
_entity_poly.entity_id
_entity_poly.type
_entity_poly.pdbx_seq_one_letter_code
_entity_poly.pdbx_strand_id
1 'polypeptide(L)'
;YIQSKLNEILDPYLVLIGSASYYLCDLPGSASVLANSIDRGCPDLDAGGLENLLLWLLKADLETHFDGTEGPFGKSIDEISKWICQFFKKGYGEATLLGLATKLRNTAYQFGTPRQLLFGDVIAAVLRKKLENSAWQALPSYSGLSQDKWLLALQKDSFIKELWPAQHLMGKANVLKGKSAIVQMPTSAGKT
;
A
#
# COMPACT_ATOMS: atom_id res chain seq x y z
N TYR A 1 13.70 -23.41 14.20
CA TYR A 1 14.91 -22.71 14.71
C TYR A 1 14.85 -21.19 14.50
N ILE A 2 14.14 -20.72 13.47
CA ILE A 2 13.92 -19.27 13.19
C ILE A 2 12.79 -18.70 14.08
N GLN A 3 11.76 -19.47 14.35
CA GLN A 3 10.59 -19.05 15.11
C GLN A 3 10.86 -18.77 16.61
N SER A 4 11.87 -19.42 17.20
CA SER A 4 12.23 -19.21 18.61
C SER A 4 13.06 -17.94 18.89
N LYS A 5 13.64 -17.31 17.87
CA LYS A 5 14.37 -16.05 17.98
C LYS A 5 13.54 -14.81 17.64
N LEU A 6 12.36 -14.97 17.05
CA LEU A 6 11.42 -13.89 16.77
C LEU A 6 10.70 -13.35 18.02
N ASN A 7 10.94 -13.92 19.19
CA ASN A 7 10.47 -13.40 20.48
C ASN A 7 11.39 -12.34 21.10
N GLU A 8 12.50 -11.99 20.46
CA GLU A 8 13.18 -10.73 20.77
C GLU A 8 12.27 -9.61 20.27
N ILE A 9 11.91 -8.69 21.16
CA ILE A 9 11.10 -7.50 20.84
C ILE A 9 11.88 -6.69 19.82
N LEU A 10 11.56 -6.88 18.53
CA LEU A 10 12.13 -6.09 17.47
C LEU A 10 11.59 -4.65 17.60
N ASP A 11 12.46 -3.67 17.46
CA ASP A 11 12.08 -2.27 17.44
C ASP A 11 10.99 -2.02 16.38
N PRO A 12 9.78 -1.59 16.76
CA PRO A 12 8.67 -1.37 15.84
C PRO A 12 9.01 -0.42 14.69
N TYR A 13 9.87 0.56 14.92
CA TYR A 13 10.39 1.45 13.88
C TYR A 13 11.16 0.70 12.81
N LEU A 14 12.10 -0.17 13.19
CA LEU A 14 12.89 -0.96 12.25
C LEU A 14 12.01 -1.96 11.49
N VAL A 15 11.04 -2.57 12.16
CA VAL A 15 10.06 -3.46 11.53
C VAL A 15 9.22 -2.72 10.51
N LEU A 16 8.77 -1.50 10.82
CA LEU A 16 7.98 -0.69 9.90
C LEU A 16 8.77 -0.29 8.65
N ILE A 17 10.02 0.18 8.83
CA ILE A 17 10.91 0.50 7.70
C ILE A 17 11.22 -0.75 6.88
N GLY A 18 11.48 -1.88 7.51
CA GLY A 18 11.68 -3.17 6.85
C GLY A 18 10.46 -3.59 6.03
N SER A 19 9.26 -3.45 6.61
CA SER A 19 8.00 -3.72 5.91
C SER A 19 7.83 -2.82 4.67
N ALA A 20 8.05 -1.53 4.80
CA ALA A 20 7.98 -0.59 3.67
C ALA A 20 9.02 -0.94 2.58
N SER A 21 10.25 -1.29 2.98
CA SER A 21 11.30 -1.70 2.06
C SER A 21 10.92 -2.94 1.27
N TYR A 22 10.37 -3.97 1.93
CA TYR A 22 9.86 -5.17 1.24
C TYR A 22 8.73 -4.82 0.26
N TYR A 23 7.80 -3.95 0.66
CA TYR A 23 6.71 -3.53 -0.21
C TYR A 23 7.23 -2.84 -1.48
N LEU A 24 8.16 -1.90 -1.33
CA LEU A 24 8.76 -1.16 -2.44
C LEU A 24 9.64 -2.04 -3.34
N CYS A 25 10.21 -3.12 -2.81
CA CYS A 25 10.98 -4.12 -3.54
C CYS A 25 10.12 -5.25 -4.15
N ASP A 26 8.83 -5.05 -4.33
CA ASP A 26 7.93 -6.04 -4.94
C ASP A 26 7.77 -7.34 -4.14
N LEU A 27 7.86 -7.26 -2.81
CA LEU A 27 7.65 -8.36 -1.87
C LEU A 27 6.47 -8.08 -0.91
N PRO A 28 5.24 -7.85 -1.43
CA PRO A 28 4.10 -7.41 -0.62
C PRO A 28 3.70 -8.42 0.46
N GLY A 29 3.90 -9.72 0.22
CA GLY A 29 3.64 -10.75 1.23
C GLY A 29 4.52 -10.61 2.47
N SER A 30 5.84 -10.42 2.27
CA SER A 30 6.79 -10.19 3.39
C SER A 30 6.50 -8.88 4.10
N ALA A 31 6.15 -7.83 3.34
CA ALA A 31 5.76 -6.54 3.88
C ALA A 31 4.55 -6.67 4.81
N SER A 32 3.49 -7.36 4.37
CA SER A 32 2.28 -7.56 5.14
C SER A 32 2.53 -8.36 6.43
N VAL A 33 3.36 -9.40 6.37
CA VAL A 33 3.73 -10.20 7.56
C VAL A 33 4.40 -9.31 8.62
N LEU A 34 5.38 -8.48 8.22
CA LEU A 34 6.05 -7.57 9.13
C LEU A 34 5.09 -6.48 9.65
N ALA A 35 4.30 -5.86 8.79
CA ALA A 35 3.34 -4.84 9.23
C ALA A 35 2.34 -5.41 10.24
N ASN A 36 1.87 -6.65 10.05
CA ASN A 36 0.91 -7.28 10.96
C ASN A 36 1.52 -7.70 12.31
N SER A 37 2.85 -7.76 12.44
CA SER A 37 3.51 -7.99 13.73
C SER A 37 3.57 -6.75 14.62
N ILE A 38 3.25 -5.57 14.08
CA ILE A 38 3.20 -4.31 14.85
C ILE A 38 1.77 -4.07 15.30
N ASP A 39 1.57 -3.82 16.59
CA ASP A 39 0.26 -3.47 17.13
C ASP A 39 -0.21 -2.08 16.64
N ARG A 40 -1.52 -1.93 16.41
CA ARG A 40 -2.11 -0.62 16.11
C ARG A 40 -2.00 0.26 17.36
N GLY A 41 -1.53 1.50 17.17
CA GLY A 41 -1.36 2.44 18.29
C GLY A 41 -0.12 2.17 19.13
N CYS A 42 0.88 1.47 18.57
CA CYS A 42 2.18 1.31 19.22
C CYS A 42 2.77 2.69 19.60
N PRO A 43 3.06 2.95 20.90
CA PRO A 43 3.50 4.27 21.36
C PRO A 43 4.87 4.68 20.81
N ASP A 44 5.68 3.72 20.36
CA ASP A 44 7.00 3.99 19.78
C ASP A 44 6.94 4.52 18.34
N LEU A 45 5.73 4.50 17.73
CA LEU A 45 5.47 5.00 16.38
C LEU A 45 4.78 6.37 16.45
N ASP A 46 5.54 7.42 16.70
CA ASP A 46 5.02 8.79 16.83
C ASP A 46 5.84 9.82 16.04
N ALA A 47 5.85 9.73 14.74
CA ALA A 47 6.35 10.80 13.89
C ALA A 47 5.22 11.76 13.45
N GLY A 48 4.42 12.24 14.39
CA GLY A 48 3.27 13.11 14.11
C GLY A 48 2.19 12.41 13.29
N GLY A 49 1.95 11.12 13.55
CA GLY A 49 0.97 10.27 12.87
C GLY A 49 1.45 9.67 11.55
N LEU A 50 2.61 10.07 11.00
CA LEU A 50 3.10 9.58 9.71
C LEU A 50 3.42 8.08 9.74
N GLU A 51 4.01 7.59 10.81
CA GLU A 51 4.32 6.16 10.97
C GLU A 51 3.06 5.32 11.06
N ASN A 52 2.07 5.79 11.78
CA ASN A 52 0.78 5.13 11.87
C ASN A 52 0.03 5.11 10.52
N LEU A 53 0.11 6.19 9.73
CA LEU A 53 -0.40 6.21 8.36
C LEU A 53 0.32 5.18 7.48
N LEU A 54 1.66 5.11 7.56
CA LEU A 54 2.43 4.12 6.81
C LEU A 54 2.06 2.70 7.22
N LEU A 55 1.97 2.43 8.52
CA LEU A 55 1.56 1.12 9.04
C LEU A 55 0.17 0.72 8.53
N TRP A 56 -0.80 1.65 8.56
CA TRP A 56 -2.14 1.42 8.03
C TRP A 56 -2.11 1.11 6.53
N LEU A 57 -1.35 1.85 5.74
CA LEU A 57 -1.18 1.59 4.31
C LEU A 57 -0.61 0.19 4.04
N LEU A 58 0.37 -0.26 4.83
CA LEU A 58 1.04 -1.56 4.64
C LEU A 58 0.21 -2.75 5.12
N LYS A 59 -0.66 -2.56 6.12
CA LYS A 59 -1.62 -3.59 6.56
C LYS A 59 -2.74 -3.85 5.55
N ALA A 60 -2.88 -2.97 4.55
CA ALA A 60 -3.84 -3.09 3.46
C ALA A 60 -5.33 -3.17 3.88
N ASP A 61 -5.65 -2.82 5.12
CA ASP A 61 -7.03 -2.63 5.60
C ASP A 61 -7.54 -1.25 5.20
N LEU A 62 -7.67 -1.04 3.88
CA LEU A 62 -8.02 0.24 3.27
C LEU A 62 -9.54 0.52 3.25
N GLU A 63 -10.34 -0.34 3.85
CA GLU A 63 -11.80 -0.18 3.93
C GLU A 63 -12.22 0.68 5.11
N THR A 64 -11.43 0.64 6.18
CA THR A 64 -11.62 1.46 7.37
C THR A 64 -10.86 2.76 7.25
N HIS A 65 -11.57 3.88 7.48
CA HIS A 65 -10.93 5.20 7.50
C HIS A 65 -9.89 5.27 8.62
N PHE A 66 -8.76 5.86 8.33
CA PHE A 66 -7.73 6.16 9.32
C PHE A 66 -7.83 7.64 9.70
N ASP A 67 -8.20 7.90 10.94
CA ASP A 67 -8.34 9.27 11.44
C ASP A 67 -6.96 9.90 11.65
N GLY A 68 -6.79 11.09 11.10
CA GLY A 68 -5.59 11.89 11.31
C GLY A 68 -5.44 12.31 12.77
N THR A 69 -4.19 12.37 13.23
CA THR A 69 -3.86 12.89 14.56
C THR A 69 -3.85 14.43 14.56
N GLU A 70 -3.96 15.05 15.73
CA GLU A 70 -3.70 16.48 15.88
C GLU A 70 -2.23 16.78 15.52
N GLY A 71 -1.99 17.92 14.87
CA GLY A 71 -0.64 18.34 14.50
C GLY A 71 -0.50 18.78 13.05
N PRO A 72 0.72 19.16 12.61
CA PRO A 72 0.96 19.77 11.31
C PRO A 72 0.65 18.84 10.12
N PHE A 73 0.65 17.53 10.33
CA PHE A 73 0.38 16.52 9.31
C PHE A 73 -1.05 15.98 9.36
N GLY A 74 -1.80 16.19 10.47
CA GLY A 74 -3.10 15.55 10.72
C GLY A 74 -4.09 15.72 9.57
N LYS A 75 -4.25 16.94 9.05
CA LYS A 75 -5.13 17.23 7.91
C LYS A 75 -4.71 16.46 6.64
N SER A 76 -3.42 16.39 6.35
CA SER A 76 -2.93 15.67 5.17
C SER A 76 -3.08 14.16 5.31
N ILE A 77 -2.92 13.64 6.52
CA ILE A 77 -3.14 12.22 6.85
C ILE A 77 -4.61 11.85 6.64
N ASP A 78 -5.53 12.65 7.17
CA ASP A 78 -6.97 12.47 7.03
C ASP A 78 -7.42 12.52 5.56
N GLU A 79 -6.96 13.53 4.82
CA GLU A 79 -7.25 13.67 3.39
C GLU A 79 -6.72 12.45 2.59
N ILE A 80 -5.48 11.99 2.84
CA ILE A 80 -4.89 10.82 2.17
C ILE A 80 -5.71 9.56 2.49
N SER A 81 -6.01 9.30 3.76
CA SER A 81 -6.76 8.13 4.18
C SER A 81 -8.15 8.08 3.53
N LYS A 82 -8.86 9.21 3.51
CA LYS A 82 -10.17 9.35 2.87
C LYS A 82 -10.10 9.07 1.36
N TRP A 83 -9.14 9.66 0.68
CA TRP A 83 -9.01 9.51 -0.76
C TRP A 83 -8.52 8.12 -1.18
N ILE A 84 -7.66 7.44 -0.39
CA ILE A 84 -7.24 6.07 -0.68
C ILE A 84 -8.40 5.09 -0.54
N CYS A 85 -9.20 5.22 0.52
CA CYS A 85 -10.43 4.43 0.68
C CYS A 85 -11.38 4.63 -0.50
N GLN A 86 -11.57 5.90 -0.93
CA GLN A 86 -12.42 6.23 -2.07
C GLN A 86 -11.88 5.66 -3.37
N PHE A 87 -10.57 5.74 -3.60
CA PHE A 87 -9.91 5.20 -4.78
C PHE A 87 -10.10 3.67 -4.88
N PHE A 88 -9.84 2.94 -3.81
CA PHE A 88 -10.00 1.48 -3.83
C PHE A 88 -11.46 1.02 -3.90
N LYS A 89 -12.41 1.84 -3.46
CA LYS A 89 -13.86 1.55 -3.62
C LYS A 89 -14.41 1.91 -5.00
N LYS A 90 -13.92 2.99 -5.63
CA LYS A 90 -14.59 3.59 -6.80
C LYS A 90 -13.67 3.80 -8.01
N GLY A 91 -12.37 3.62 -7.89
CA GLY A 91 -11.41 3.68 -8.99
C GLY A 91 -11.06 5.09 -9.49
N TYR A 92 -11.35 6.15 -8.72
CA TYR A 92 -11.01 7.52 -9.12
C TYR A 92 -10.32 8.30 -8.01
N GLY A 93 -9.62 9.38 -8.36
CA GLY A 93 -8.91 10.24 -7.41
C GLY A 93 -7.39 10.04 -7.37
N GLU A 94 -6.81 9.32 -8.33
CA GLU A 94 -5.37 9.08 -8.43
C GLU A 94 -4.57 10.38 -8.42
N ALA A 95 -4.90 11.33 -9.32
CA ALA A 95 -4.20 12.61 -9.40
C ALA A 95 -4.29 13.41 -8.08
N THR A 96 -5.44 13.33 -7.39
CA THR A 96 -5.62 13.95 -6.08
C THR A 96 -4.71 13.30 -5.04
N LEU A 97 -4.62 11.97 -5.00
CA LEU A 97 -3.74 11.25 -4.09
C LEU A 97 -2.27 11.58 -4.31
N LEU A 98 -1.82 11.64 -5.57
CA LEU A 98 -0.45 12.02 -5.90
C LEU A 98 -0.15 13.48 -5.51
N GLY A 99 -1.12 14.38 -5.68
CA GLY A 99 -1.04 15.76 -5.21
C GLY A 99 -0.94 15.86 -3.69
N LEU A 100 -1.75 15.08 -2.95
CA LEU A 100 -1.72 15.02 -1.49
C LEU A 100 -0.40 14.43 -0.97
N ALA A 101 0.13 13.38 -1.60
CA ALA A 101 1.44 12.83 -1.28
C ALA A 101 2.55 13.87 -1.47
N THR A 102 2.50 14.64 -2.55
CA THR A 102 3.45 15.73 -2.81
C THR A 102 3.33 16.84 -1.77
N LYS A 103 2.11 17.22 -1.41
CA LYS A 103 1.86 18.22 -0.35
C LYS A 103 2.38 17.75 1.01
N LEU A 104 2.15 16.47 1.37
CA LEU A 104 2.67 15.89 2.61
C LEU A 104 4.20 15.96 2.67
N ARG A 105 4.88 15.55 1.58
CA ARG A 105 6.34 15.65 1.46
C ARG A 105 6.82 17.10 1.65
N ASN A 106 6.22 18.03 0.92
CA ASN A 106 6.60 19.45 1.00
C ASN A 106 6.43 20.00 2.43
N THR A 107 5.36 19.62 3.12
CA THR A 107 5.16 20.00 4.53
C THR A 107 6.26 19.40 5.42
N ALA A 108 6.60 18.13 5.23
CA ALA A 108 7.69 17.49 5.96
C ALA A 108 9.04 18.17 5.70
N TYR A 109 9.32 18.53 4.45
CA TYR A 109 10.56 19.22 4.08
C TYR A 109 10.67 20.65 4.64
N GLN A 110 9.55 21.33 4.82
CA GLN A 110 9.52 22.71 5.35
C GLN A 110 9.55 22.76 6.88
N PHE A 111 8.88 21.85 7.55
CA PHE A 111 8.60 21.94 8.97
C PHE A 111 8.91 20.67 9.77
N GLY A 112 9.29 19.58 9.09
CA GLY A 112 9.47 18.29 9.71
C GLY A 112 10.84 18.07 10.31
N THR A 113 10.92 17.12 11.23
CA THR A 113 12.16 16.52 11.72
C THR A 113 12.76 15.58 10.66
N PRO A 114 14.05 15.20 10.74
CA PRO A 114 14.65 14.22 9.84
C PRO A 114 13.85 12.89 9.74
N ARG A 115 13.26 12.45 10.85
CA ARG A 115 12.41 11.25 10.90
C ARG A 115 11.11 11.47 10.10
N GLN A 116 10.47 12.62 10.24
CA GLN A 116 9.28 12.98 9.50
C GLN A 116 9.53 13.16 7.99
N LEU A 117 10.70 13.67 7.61
CA LEU A 117 11.17 13.74 6.22
C LEU A 117 11.21 12.34 5.59
N LEU A 118 11.88 11.40 6.27
CA LEU A 118 11.97 10.01 5.81
C LEU A 118 10.58 9.41 5.61
N PHE A 119 9.68 9.55 6.59
CA PHE A 119 8.33 8.98 6.46
C PHE A 119 7.49 9.69 5.40
N GLY A 120 7.64 10.99 5.21
CA GLY A 120 7.01 11.70 4.10
C GLY A 120 7.39 11.13 2.73
N ASP A 121 8.67 10.85 2.53
CA ASP A 121 9.16 10.23 1.30
C ASP A 121 8.70 8.78 1.13
N VAL A 122 8.78 7.97 2.18
CA VAL A 122 8.37 6.56 2.16
C VAL A 122 6.87 6.43 1.91
N ILE A 123 6.04 7.25 2.57
CA ILE A 123 4.59 7.27 2.34
C ILE A 123 4.27 7.62 0.89
N ALA A 124 4.91 8.64 0.34
CA ALA A 124 4.70 9.03 -1.04
C ALA A 124 5.10 7.93 -2.04
N ALA A 125 6.20 7.21 -1.77
CA ALA A 125 6.63 6.08 -2.58
C ALA A 125 5.65 4.90 -2.48
N VAL A 126 5.19 4.55 -1.28
CA VAL A 126 4.21 3.49 -1.04
C VAL A 126 2.87 3.81 -1.69
N LEU A 127 2.37 5.06 -1.57
CA LEU A 127 1.14 5.50 -2.23
C LEU A 127 1.23 5.34 -3.75
N ARG A 128 2.33 5.81 -4.37
CA ARG A 128 2.55 5.65 -5.81
C ARG A 128 2.54 4.18 -6.21
N LYS A 129 3.27 3.34 -5.48
CA LYS A 129 3.33 1.90 -5.75
C LYS A 129 1.95 1.23 -5.62
N LYS A 130 1.14 1.63 -4.63
CA LYS A 130 -0.23 1.14 -4.47
C LYS A 130 -1.13 1.50 -5.65
N LEU A 131 -1.03 2.72 -6.15
CA LEU A 131 -1.78 3.17 -7.31
C LEU A 131 -1.36 2.38 -8.56
N GLU A 132 -0.06 2.21 -8.80
CA GLU A 132 0.50 1.44 -9.92
C GLU A 132 0.07 -0.03 -9.87
N ASN A 133 0.03 -0.64 -8.69
CA ASN A 133 -0.37 -2.03 -8.49
C ASN A 133 -1.89 -2.22 -8.43
N SER A 134 -2.66 -1.15 -8.39
CA SER A 134 -4.11 -1.20 -8.25
C SER A 134 -4.78 -2.04 -9.34
N ALA A 135 -5.71 -2.90 -8.93
CA ALA A 135 -6.55 -3.66 -9.87
C ALA A 135 -7.39 -2.75 -10.78
N TRP A 136 -7.76 -1.55 -10.31
CA TRP A 136 -8.48 -0.55 -11.09
C TRP A 136 -7.73 -0.09 -12.34
N GLN A 137 -6.40 -0.04 -12.29
CA GLN A 137 -5.54 0.37 -13.42
C GLN A 137 -5.03 -0.85 -14.19
N ALA A 138 -4.54 -1.84 -13.46
CA ALA A 138 -3.84 -2.97 -14.06
C ALA A 138 -4.75 -3.90 -14.87
N LEU A 139 -5.95 -4.25 -14.36
CA LEU A 139 -6.84 -5.19 -15.05
C LEU A 139 -7.37 -4.66 -16.38
N PRO A 140 -7.89 -3.42 -16.48
CA PRO A 140 -8.28 -2.87 -17.79
C PRO A 140 -7.10 -2.81 -18.77
N SER A 141 -5.94 -2.37 -18.31
CA SER A 141 -4.73 -2.28 -19.13
C SER A 141 -4.30 -3.65 -19.68
N TYR A 142 -4.31 -4.69 -18.84
CA TYR A 142 -3.85 -6.02 -19.26
C TYR A 142 -4.89 -6.80 -20.05
N SER A 143 -6.17 -6.64 -19.79
CA SER A 143 -7.24 -7.34 -20.51
C SER A 143 -7.63 -6.67 -21.82
N GLY A 144 -7.39 -5.36 -21.95
CA GLY A 144 -7.90 -4.54 -23.05
C GLY A 144 -9.41 -4.27 -22.95
N LEU A 145 -10.03 -4.62 -21.84
CA LEU A 145 -11.44 -4.29 -21.57
C LEU A 145 -11.53 -2.92 -20.89
N SER A 146 -12.61 -2.19 -21.18
CA SER A 146 -12.88 -0.91 -20.50
C SER A 146 -13.11 -1.11 -19.00
N GLN A 147 -12.82 -0.09 -18.21
CA GLN A 147 -12.98 -0.10 -16.76
C GLN A 147 -14.43 -0.44 -16.34
N ASP A 148 -15.43 0.01 -17.11
CA ASP A 148 -16.86 -0.28 -16.84
C ASP A 148 -17.16 -1.78 -16.82
N LYS A 149 -16.49 -2.57 -17.66
CA LYS A 149 -16.68 -4.04 -17.70
C LYS A 149 -16.12 -4.73 -16.45
N TRP A 150 -15.16 -4.10 -15.78
CA TRP A 150 -14.57 -4.57 -14.54
C TRP A 150 -15.30 -4.05 -13.29
N LEU A 151 -16.15 -3.02 -13.42
CA LEU A 151 -16.75 -2.29 -12.31
C LEU A 151 -17.40 -3.21 -11.26
N LEU A 152 -18.26 -4.13 -11.70
CA LEU A 152 -18.98 -5.04 -10.80
C LEU A 152 -18.03 -6.00 -10.03
N ALA A 153 -16.89 -6.36 -10.63
CA ALA A 153 -15.90 -7.20 -9.96
C ALA A 153 -15.06 -6.38 -8.98
N LEU A 154 -14.56 -5.22 -9.42
CA LEU A 154 -13.68 -4.35 -8.67
C LEU A 154 -14.32 -3.75 -7.41
N GLN A 155 -15.66 -3.57 -7.44
CA GLN A 155 -16.43 -3.05 -6.30
C GLN A 155 -16.72 -4.09 -5.22
N LYS A 156 -16.50 -5.39 -5.48
CA LYS A 156 -16.69 -6.41 -4.45
C LYS A 156 -15.60 -6.31 -3.39
N ASP A 157 -15.98 -6.38 -2.13
CA ASP A 157 -15.03 -6.31 -1.00
C ASP A 157 -14.04 -7.47 -1.01
N SER A 158 -14.51 -8.67 -1.43
CA SER A 158 -13.67 -9.87 -1.58
C SER A 158 -12.77 -9.87 -2.80
N PHE A 159 -12.88 -8.88 -3.71
CA PHE A 159 -12.05 -8.83 -4.89
C PHE A 159 -10.68 -8.25 -4.59
N ILE A 160 -9.66 -8.77 -5.29
CA ILE A 160 -8.27 -8.32 -5.18
C ILE A 160 -8.16 -6.81 -5.45
N LYS A 161 -7.57 -6.08 -4.52
CA LYS A 161 -7.41 -4.62 -4.64
C LYS A 161 -6.10 -4.23 -5.32
N GLU A 162 -5.04 -5.01 -5.11
CA GLU A 162 -3.71 -4.80 -5.68
C GLU A 162 -3.23 -6.08 -6.36
N LEU A 163 -2.64 -5.96 -7.55
CA LEU A 163 -1.98 -7.07 -8.22
C LEU A 163 -0.56 -7.24 -7.67
N TRP A 164 -0.21 -8.48 -7.41
CA TRP A 164 1.15 -8.82 -7.00
C TRP A 164 2.05 -9.05 -8.22
N PRO A 165 3.39 -9.05 -8.06
CA PRO A 165 4.33 -9.12 -9.17
C PRO A 165 4.09 -10.27 -10.14
N ALA A 166 3.74 -11.46 -9.62
CA ALA A 166 3.41 -12.61 -10.46
C ALA A 166 2.17 -12.36 -11.34
N GLN A 167 1.14 -11.69 -10.80
CA GLN A 167 -0.07 -11.33 -11.54
C GLN A 167 0.20 -10.26 -12.60
N HIS A 168 1.09 -9.30 -12.30
CA HIS A 168 1.58 -8.35 -13.30
C HIS A 168 2.33 -9.04 -14.45
N LEU A 169 3.14 -10.06 -14.16
CA LEU A 169 3.82 -10.85 -15.19
C LEU A 169 2.81 -11.60 -16.08
N MET A 170 1.76 -12.18 -15.51
CA MET A 170 0.67 -12.80 -16.26
C MET A 170 -0.04 -11.80 -17.17
N GLY A 171 -0.32 -10.60 -16.66
CA GLY A 171 -0.90 -9.52 -17.44
C GLY A 171 -0.02 -9.12 -18.64
N LYS A 172 1.28 -8.89 -18.40
CA LYS A 172 2.28 -8.58 -19.43
C LYS A 172 2.42 -9.70 -20.47
N ALA A 173 2.25 -10.97 -20.05
CA ALA A 173 2.26 -12.12 -20.95
C ALA A 173 0.96 -12.29 -21.77
N ASN A 174 0.02 -11.35 -21.65
CA ASN A 174 -1.30 -11.35 -22.33
C ASN A 174 -2.22 -12.54 -21.94
N VAL A 175 -2.01 -13.16 -20.80
CA VAL A 175 -2.88 -14.22 -20.29
C VAL A 175 -4.31 -13.71 -20.12
N LEU A 176 -4.48 -12.48 -19.64
CA LEU A 176 -5.79 -11.84 -19.48
C LEU A 176 -6.46 -11.44 -20.82
N LYS A 177 -5.75 -11.55 -21.93
CA LYS A 177 -6.30 -11.42 -23.30
C LYS A 177 -6.63 -12.77 -23.94
N GLY A 178 -6.62 -13.86 -23.16
CA GLY A 178 -6.92 -15.20 -23.66
C GLY A 178 -5.75 -15.98 -24.25
N LYS A 179 -4.50 -15.47 -24.08
CA LYS A 179 -3.33 -16.23 -24.51
C LYS A 179 -3.10 -17.42 -23.57
N SER A 180 -2.97 -18.61 -24.11
CA SER A 180 -2.61 -19.80 -23.33
C SER A 180 -1.19 -19.68 -22.79
N ALA A 181 -1.01 -20.03 -21.52
CA ALA A 181 0.28 -19.99 -20.85
C ALA A 181 0.38 -21.11 -19.79
N ILE A 182 1.61 -21.58 -19.59
CA ILE A 182 1.95 -22.41 -18.42
C ILE A 182 2.56 -21.46 -17.38
N VAL A 183 1.93 -21.39 -16.20
CA VAL A 183 2.35 -20.49 -15.13
C VAL A 183 2.94 -21.30 -14.00
N GLN A 184 4.23 -21.12 -13.75
CA GLN A 184 4.92 -21.70 -12.60
C GLN A 184 5.22 -20.58 -11.60
N MET A 185 4.67 -20.69 -10.40
CA MET A 185 4.87 -19.72 -9.32
C MET A 185 5.18 -20.43 -8.00
N PRO A 186 6.05 -19.85 -7.15
CA PRO A 186 6.22 -20.33 -5.79
C PRO A 186 4.91 -20.20 -4.98
N THR A 187 4.78 -20.97 -3.91
CA THR A 187 3.58 -21.01 -3.07
C THR A 187 3.20 -19.65 -2.46
N SER A 188 4.20 -18.81 -2.19
CA SER A 188 4.05 -17.47 -1.59
C SER A 188 3.73 -16.35 -2.58
N ALA A 189 3.55 -16.65 -3.86
CA ALA A 189 3.41 -15.61 -4.90
C ALA A 189 1.96 -15.22 -5.23
N GLY A 190 1.00 -15.46 -4.31
CA GLY A 190 -0.40 -15.04 -4.49
C GLY A 190 -1.14 -15.81 -5.58
N LYS A 191 -1.19 -17.14 -5.47
CA LYS A 191 -1.91 -18.02 -6.41
C LYS A 191 -3.44 -18.01 -6.26
N THR A 192 -3.92 -17.53 -5.13
CA THR A 192 -5.34 -17.49 -4.78
C THR A 192 -5.97 -16.16 -5.13
#